data_7697f3a4d4f28a3bab5bf048d4b838eb
#
_entry.id   7697f3a4d4f28a3bab5bf048d4b838eb
#
_cell.length_a   1.000
_cell.length_b   1.000
_cell.length_c   1.000
_cell.angle_alpha   90.00
_cell.angle_beta   90.00
_cell.angle_gamma   90.00
#
_symmetry.space_group_name_H-M   'P 1'
#
loop_
_entity.id
_entity.type
_entity.pdbx_description
1 polymer ?
#
loop_
_entity_poly.entity_id
_entity_poly.type
_entity_poly.pdbx_seq_one_letter_code
_entity_poly.pdbx_strand_id
1 'polypeptide(L)'
;MAAELRRFIAVLAASLSVAGLRAQETAADPWDGLPREKAASLQIEWRGGGATKSKTGPADIQAETPVTLIVAGTRTGDEVRWWQIIPDTRQFYKNANHPWEPEPYKWVGFAKVPCVRRELGAFRGRAQGEIWPGKNAEPSTPHPLAFADGGFFYHTDCGSFWFQVEVKRDGRILRSPGIEESGEKGMSPRVFRLSVRKADGFLGILTSYCNVPGLFGCVPWQSYHYVGVDCADVLMAAACRCKGVELKRDWNVAMIVDQWPKAAELELAAGKFSRELKWGRDVKPGCLVAVRYAGGNTYQHIGALMGDTNGNGILDAADTIIHAGPEALRVSDFASGSFDGHIVVIRNE
;
A
#
# COMPACT_ATOMS: atom_id res chain seq x y z
N MET A 1 5.95 53.08 8.29
CA MET A 1 6.00 51.69 7.85
C MET A 1 5.35 50.75 8.88
N ALA A 2 4.15 51.06 9.35
CA ALA A 2 3.42 50.21 10.30
C ALA A 2 1.88 50.25 10.02
N ALA A 3 1.45 50.60 8.79
CA ALA A 3 0.05 50.75 8.46
C ALA A 3 -0.46 49.87 7.30
N GLU A 4 0.38 49.01 6.70
CA GLU A 4 -0.02 48.18 5.54
C GLU A 4 -0.13 46.66 5.87
N LEU A 5 0.13 46.25 7.08
CA LEU A 5 0.02 44.84 7.46
C LEU A 5 -1.32 44.44 8.13
N ARG A 6 -2.34 45.29 8.05
CA ARG A 6 -3.67 45.03 8.62
C ARG A 6 -4.82 44.90 7.63
N ARG A 7 -4.53 44.72 6.33
CA ARG A 7 -5.58 44.68 5.28
C ARG A 7 -5.72 43.34 4.56
N PHE A 8 -5.13 42.26 5.05
CA PHE A 8 -5.26 40.94 4.41
C PHE A 8 -5.91 39.82 5.26
N ILE A 9 -6.56 40.17 6.37
CA ILE A 9 -7.36 39.22 7.17
C ILE A 9 -8.77 39.77 7.31
N ALA A 10 -9.46 39.92 6.21
CA ALA A 10 -10.90 40.23 6.20
C ALA A 10 -11.51 39.88 4.84
N VAL A 11 -11.46 38.59 4.46
CA VAL A 11 -12.30 38.12 3.36
C VAL A 11 -12.75 36.70 3.66
N LEU A 12 -14.07 36.58 3.73
CA LEU A 12 -14.92 35.39 3.71
C LEU A 12 -15.03 34.52 4.99
N ALA A 13 -15.72 35.09 5.98
CA ALA A 13 -16.73 34.30 6.68
C ALA A 13 -18.00 34.31 5.79
N ALA A 14 -18.03 33.48 4.76
CA ALA A 14 -19.27 33.16 4.08
C ALA A 14 -20.01 32.16 4.97
N SER A 15 -21.04 32.63 5.61
CA SER A 15 -22.08 31.82 6.26
C SER A 15 -22.69 30.86 5.25
N LEU A 16 -22.15 29.67 5.12
CA LEU A 16 -22.87 28.53 4.57
C LEU A 16 -23.95 28.14 5.57
N SER A 17 -25.15 28.63 5.31
CA SER A 17 -26.37 28.14 5.92
C SER A 17 -26.43 26.63 5.70
N VAL A 18 -26.31 25.88 6.80
CA VAL A 18 -26.63 24.45 6.86
C VAL A 18 -28.15 24.34 6.72
N ALA A 19 -28.64 24.54 5.50
CA ALA A 19 -30.01 24.28 5.12
C ALA A 19 -30.08 22.90 4.47
N GLY A 20 -30.50 21.91 5.24
CA GLY A 20 -31.24 20.80 4.70
C GLY A 20 -30.45 19.66 4.04
N LEU A 21 -29.43 19.10 4.66
CA LEU A 21 -29.17 17.66 4.52
C LEU A 21 -30.25 16.94 5.38
N ARG A 22 -31.46 16.83 4.83
CA ARG A 22 -32.36 15.76 5.25
C ARG A 22 -31.59 14.47 5.02
N ALA A 23 -31.28 13.75 6.10
CA ALA A 23 -30.90 12.36 6.04
C ALA A 23 -31.97 11.67 5.15
N GLN A 24 -31.60 11.28 3.94
CA GLN A 24 -32.39 10.29 3.23
C GLN A 24 -32.42 9.10 4.18
N GLU A 25 -33.58 8.78 4.70
CA GLU A 25 -33.81 7.50 5.34
C GLU A 25 -33.37 6.45 4.32
N THR A 26 -32.14 5.93 4.51
CA THR A 26 -31.66 4.82 3.71
C THR A 26 -32.58 3.66 4.06
N ALA A 27 -33.36 3.21 3.09
CA ALA A 27 -34.16 2.00 3.24
C ALA A 27 -33.28 0.91 3.85
N ALA A 28 -33.77 0.24 4.89
CA ALA A 28 -33.03 -0.82 5.57
C ALA A 28 -32.46 -1.79 4.54
N ASP A 29 -31.17 -2.13 4.67
CA ASP A 29 -30.54 -3.07 3.74
C ASP A 29 -31.31 -4.41 3.79
N PRO A 30 -31.86 -4.92 2.68
CA PRO A 30 -32.62 -6.17 2.67
C PRO A 30 -31.79 -7.40 3.10
N TRP A 31 -30.49 -7.23 3.36
CA TRP A 31 -29.61 -8.25 3.90
C TRP A 31 -29.40 -8.11 5.42
N ASP A 32 -29.91 -7.02 6.02
CA ASP A 32 -29.83 -6.82 7.47
C ASP A 32 -30.62 -7.89 8.21
N GLY A 33 -30.05 -8.36 9.33
CA GLY A 33 -30.67 -9.40 10.14
C GLY A 33 -30.51 -10.84 9.60
N LEU A 34 -30.06 -11.02 8.37
CA LEU A 34 -29.82 -12.36 7.86
C LEU A 34 -28.58 -13.01 8.51
N PRO A 35 -28.62 -14.32 8.85
CA PRO A 35 -27.45 -15.03 9.37
C PRO A 35 -26.33 -15.06 8.34
N ARG A 36 -25.10 -14.85 8.82
CA ARG A 36 -23.89 -14.79 8.01
C ARG A 36 -22.97 -15.96 8.34
N GLU A 37 -22.65 -16.75 7.33
CA GLU A 37 -21.86 -17.98 7.46
C GLU A 37 -20.64 -17.96 6.55
N LYS A 38 -19.51 -18.50 7.06
CA LYS A 38 -18.34 -18.76 6.21
C LYS A 38 -18.64 -19.94 5.31
N ALA A 39 -18.38 -19.81 4.01
CA ALA A 39 -18.55 -20.88 3.06
C ALA A 39 -17.21 -21.21 2.38
N ALA A 40 -16.64 -22.36 2.72
CA ALA A 40 -15.38 -22.82 2.14
C ALA A 40 -15.45 -23.01 0.61
N SER A 41 -16.65 -23.28 0.09
CA SER A 41 -16.90 -23.41 -1.35
C SER A 41 -17.01 -22.08 -2.07
N LEU A 42 -17.13 -20.95 -1.34
CA LEU A 42 -17.24 -19.62 -1.93
C LEU A 42 -15.85 -18.99 -1.99
N GLN A 43 -15.33 -18.83 -3.20
CA GLN A 43 -13.99 -18.31 -3.43
C GLN A 43 -14.00 -17.28 -4.55
N ILE A 44 -13.03 -16.37 -4.57
CA ILE A 44 -12.78 -15.49 -5.69
C ILE A 44 -11.69 -16.14 -6.55
N GLU A 45 -12.02 -16.35 -7.80
CA GLU A 45 -11.10 -16.72 -8.87
C GLU A 45 -10.83 -15.52 -9.76
N TRP A 46 -9.79 -15.60 -10.58
CA TRP A 46 -9.44 -14.53 -11.49
C TRP A 46 -8.92 -15.02 -12.83
N ARG A 47 -9.11 -14.21 -13.86
CA ARG A 47 -8.50 -14.35 -15.18
C ARG A 47 -7.89 -13.04 -15.59
N GLY A 48 -6.69 -13.04 -16.14
CA GLY A 48 -6.03 -11.86 -16.68
C GLY A 48 -5.65 -12.03 -18.13
N GLY A 49 -5.51 -10.92 -18.87
CA GLY A 49 -4.86 -10.89 -20.17
C GLY A 49 -5.44 -11.81 -21.25
N GLY A 50 -6.75 -12.00 -21.31
CA GLY A 50 -7.38 -12.86 -22.33
C GLY A 50 -7.30 -14.37 -22.03
N ALA A 51 -6.83 -14.77 -20.85
CA ALA A 51 -6.81 -16.18 -20.45
C ALA A 51 -8.22 -16.77 -20.40
N THR A 52 -8.38 -18.00 -20.86
CA THR A 52 -9.68 -18.72 -20.86
C THR A 52 -9.94 -19.45 -19.54
N LYS A 53 -8.88 -19.83 -18.82
CA LYS A 53 -8.97 -20.55 -17.54
C LYS A 53 -8.81 -19.60 -16.36
N SER A 54 -9.68 -19.75 -15.36
CA SER A 54 -9.53 -19.05 -14.09
C SER A 54 -8.45 -19.68 -13.22
N LYS A 55 -7.91 -18.87 -12.31
CA LYS A 55 -6.91 -19.24 -11.32
C LYS A 55 -7.47 -18.95 -9.92
N THR A 56 -7.08 -19.73 -8.94
CA THR A 56 -7.34 -19.51 -7.52
C THR A 56 -6.15 -18.81 -6.88
N GLY A 57 -6.35 -18.23 -5.69
CA GLY A 57 -5.30 -17.54 -4.94
C GLY A 57 -5.06 -16.10 -5.40
N PRO A 58 -4.02 -15.44 -4.85
CA PRO A 58 -3.76 -14.04 -5.14
C PRO A 58 -3.39 -13.81 -6.60
N ALA A 59 -3.79 -12.64 -7.12
CA ALA A 59 -3.44 -12.18 -8.45
C ALA A 59 -2.30 -11.16 -8.35
N ASP A 60 -1.21 -11.41 -9.04
CA ASP A 60 -0.09 -10.46 -9.19
C ASP A 60 0.01 -10.06 -10.67
N ILE A 61 -0.35 -8.81 -10.99
CA ILE A 61 -0.47 -8.32 -12.37
C ILE A 61 0.29 -7.02 -12.57
N GLN A 62 0.52 -6.67 -13.84
CA GLN A 62 0.99 -5.35 -14.22
C GLN A 62 -0.19 -4.40 -14.39
N ALA A 63 0.00 -3.11 -14.08
CA ALA A 63 -0.97 -2.05 -14.33
C ALA A 63 -1.47 -2.07 -15.79
N GLU A 64 -2.68 -1.59 -16.00
CA GLU A 64 -3.36 -1.58 -17.31
C GLU A 64 -3.68 -2.97 -17.91
N THR A 65 -3.44 -4.03 -17.14
CA THR A 65 -3.86 -5.38 -17.53
C THR A 65 -5.29 -5.63 -17.05
N PRO A 66 -6.24 -5.94 -17.94
CA PRO A 66 -7.61 -6.26 -17.53
C PRO A 66 -7.64 -7.56 -16.75
N VAL A 67 -8.41 -7.56 -15.66
CA VAL A 67 -8.61 -8.73 -14.81
C VAL A 67 -10.10 -8.96 -14.61
N THR A 68 -10.56 -10.15 -14.92
CA THR A 68 -11.89 -10.59 -14.56
C THR A 68 -11.84 -11.32 -13.23
N LEU A 69 -12.57 -10.82 -12.23
CA LEU A 69 -12.83 -11.50 -10.97
C LEU A 69 -14.10 -12.33 -11.10
N ILE A 70 -14.10 -13.53 -10.55
CA ILE A 70 -15.17 -14.51 -10.69
C ILE A 70 -15.50 -15.09 -9.32
N VAL A 71 -16.77 -15.20 -8.98
CA VAL A 71 -17.20 -15.89 -7.76
C VAL A 71 -17.42 -17.37 -8.08
N ALA A 72 -16.53 -18.21 -7.61
CA ALA A 72 -16.75 -19.66 -7.66
C ALA A 72 -17.72 -20.09 -6.57
N GLY A 73 -18.51 -21.11 -6.84
CA GLY A 73 -19.48 -21.66 -5.91
C GLY A 73 -20.86 -20.98 -5.93
N THR A 74 -21.12 -20.06 -6.86
CA THR A 74 -22.47 -19.49 -7.09
C THR A 74 -23.39 -20.47 -7.79
N ARG A 75 -24.72 -20.27 -7.61
CA ARG A 75 -25.79 -21.01 -8.25
C ARG A 75 -26.79 -20.06 -8.91
N THR A 76 -27.61 -20.57 -9.79
CA THR A 76 -28.73 -19.79 -10.37
C THR A 76 -29.64 -19.30 -9.24
N GLY A 77 -29.99 -18.02 -9.25
CA GLY A 77 -30.84 -17.39 -8.23
C GLY A 77 -30.09 -16.79 -7.06
N ASP A 78 -28.77 -16.96 -6.96
CA ASP A 78 -27.97 -16.29 -5.94
C ASP A 78 -27.92 -14.78 -6.19
N GLU A 79 -28.07 -13.99 -5.13
CA GLU A 79 -27.75 -12.56 -5.13
C GLU A 79 -26.29 -12.37 -4.67
N VAL A 80 -25.47 -11.63 -5.42
CA VAL A 80 -24.04 -11.47 -5.16
C VAL A 80 -23.72 -10.02 -4.80
N ARG A 81 -22.91 -9.82 -3.76
CA ARG A 81 -22.29 -8.53 -3.40
C ARG A 81 -20.79 -8.68 -3.31
N TRP A 82 -20.08 -7.68 -3.82
CA TRP A 82 -18.62 -7.56 -3.77
C TRP A 82 -18.21 -6.47 -2.82
N TRP A 83 -17.20 -6.74 -2.03
CA TRP A 83 -16.63 -5.82 -1.07
C TRP A 83 -15.15 -5.66 -1.32
N GLN A 84 -14.67 -4.44 -1.34
CA GLN A 84 -13.27 -4.12 -1.17
C GLN A 84 -12.97 -3.96 0.31
N ILE A 85 -11.90 -4.59 0.79
CA ILE A 85 -11.38 -4.43 2.15
C ILE A 85 -10.21 -3.46 2.06
N ILE A 86 -10.28 -2.37 2.80
CA ILE A 86 -9.33 -1.26 2.74
C ILE A 86 -8.67 -1.12 4.11
N PRO A 87 -7.41 -1.54 4.27
CA PRO A 87 -6.64 -1.30 5.48
C PRO A 87 -6.38 0.19 5.69
N ASP A 88 -6.33 0.64 6.93
CA ASP A 88 -5.91 2.00 7.25
C ASP A 88 -4.40 2.16 7.06
N THR A 89 -4.01 2.98 6.09
CA THR A 89 -2.62 3.25 5.72
C THR A 89 -2.13 4.63 6.19
N ARG A 90 -2.94 5.37 6.96
CA ARG A 90 -2.64 6.74 7.42
C ARG A 90 -1.63 6.80 8.55
N GLN A 91 -1.34 5.69 9.19
CA GLN A 91 -0.42 5.63 10.31
C GLN A 91 0.47 4.40 10.25
N PHE A 92 1.54 4.43 11.03
CA PHE A 92 2.47 3.33 11.14
C PHE A 92 2.12 2.51 12.38
N TYR A 93 1.71 1.29 12.17
CA TYR A 93 1.39 0.34 13.22
C TYR A 93 2.64 -0.35 13.72
N LYS A 94 2.56 -1.12 14.81
CA LYS A 94 3.70 -1.86 15.32
C LYS A 94 3.37 -3.30 15.67
N ASN A 95 4.33 -4.13 15.45
CA ASN A 95 4.36 -5.55 15.74
C ASN A 95 5.38 -5.87 16.83
N ALA A 96 6.37 -4.97 16.98
CA ALA A 96 7.36 -4.99 18.03
C ALA A 96 7.55 -3.58 18.61
N ASN A 97 8.09 -3.49 19.82
CA ASN A 97 8.39 -2.22 20.45
C ASN A 97 9.50 -1.48 19.70
N HIS A 98 9.37 -0.16 19.63
CA HIS A 98 10.40 0.70 19.06
C HIS A 98 11.70 0.68 19.87
N PRO A 99 12.86 1.00 19.25
CA PRO A 99 14.16 1.00 19.92
C PRO A 99 14.28 1.92 21.15
N TRP A 100 13.44 2.96 21.24
CA TRP A 100 13.41 3.92 22.36
C TRP A 100 12.44 3.55 23.48
N GLU A 101 11.70 2.46 23.36
CA GLU A 101 10.82 1.97 24.42
C GLU A 101 11.60 1.16 25.47
N PRO A 102 11.05 0.99 26.69
CA PRO A 102 11.76 0.28 27.79
C PRO A 102 12.15 -1.17 27.44
N GLU A 103 11.40 -1.82 26.56
CA GLU A 103 11.67 -3.17 26.08
C GLU A 103 11.75 -3.13 24.53
N PRO A 104 12.87 -2.61 23.96
CA PRO A 104 13.01 -2.47 22.53
C PRO A 104 12.94 -3.83 21.83
N TYR A 105 12.30 -3.84 20.66
CA TYR A 105 12.11 -5.03 19.82
C TYR A 105 11.33 -6.18 20.48
N LYS A 106 10.73 -5.96 21.66
CA LYS A 106 9.82 -6.92 22.22
C LYS A 106 8.60 -7.10 21.32
N TRP A 107 8.33 -8.34 20.94
CA TRP A 107 7.14 -8.70 20.18
C TRP A 107 5.87 -8.37 20.96
N VAL A 108 4.99 -7.59 20.36
CA VAL A 108 3.70 -7.20 20.93
C VAL A 108 2.51 -7.72 20.12
N GLY A 109 2.80 -8.46 19.07
CA GLY A 109 1.80 -8.99 18.16
C GLY A 109 1.37 -7.97 17.10
N PHE A 110 0.65 -8.43 16.10
CA PHE A 110 0.08 -7.57 15.08
C PHE A 110 -0.91 -6.60 15.72
N ALA A 111 -0.59 -5.31 15.71
CA ALA A 111 -1.55 -4.30 16.12
C ALA A 111 -2.75 -4.37 15.16
N LYS A 112 -3.95 -4.33 15.70
CA LYS A 112 -5.17 -4.33 14.87
C LYS A 112 -5.14 -3.13 13.93
N VAL A 113 -4.74 -3.37 12.70
CA VAL A 113 -4.89 -2.40 11.62
C VAL A 113 -6.39 -2.29 11.32
N PRO A 114 -7.01 -1.13 11.55
CA PRO A 114 -8.41 -0.97 11.20
C PRO A 114 -8.59 -1.17 9.70
N CYS A 115 -9.66 -1.85 9.33
CA CYS A 115 -10.04 -2.01 7.94
C CYS A 115 -11.48 -1.57 7.76
N VAL A 116 -11.78 -0.93 6.65
CA VAL A 116 -13.15 -0.63 6.24
C VAL A 116 -13.56 -1.54 5.09
N ARG A 117 -14.85 -1.83 5.00
CA ARG A 117 -15.44 -2.54 3.87
C ARG A 117 -16.20 -1.53 3.01
N ARG A 118 -15.98 -1.57 1.71
CA ARG A 118 -16.72 -0.78 0.74
C ARG A 118 -17.36 -1.69 -0.29
N GLU A 119 -18.67 -1.55 -0.51
CA GLU A 119 -19.35 -2.29 -1.54
C GLU A 119 -18.93 -1.79 -2.94
N LEU A 120 -18.64 -2.72 -3.84
CA LEU A 120 -18.39 -2.45 -5.25
C LEU A 120 -19.71 -2.45 -6.00
N GLY A 121 -20.43 -1.33 -5.96
CA GLY A 121 -21.76 -1.19 -6.53
C GLY A 121 -21.85 -1.58 -8.01
N ALA A 122 -20.79 -1.33 -8.79
CA ALA A 122 -20.71 -1.74 -10.20
C ALA A 122 -20.78 -3.26 -10.40
N PHE A 123 -20.48 -4.05 -9.36
CA PHE A 123 -20.51 -5.53 -9.40
C PHE A 123 -21.70 -6.13 -8.67
N ARG A 124 -22.61 -5.31 -8.13
CA ARG A 124 -23.79 -5.79 -7.43
C ARG A 124 -24.63 -6.69 -8.33
N GLY A 125 -25.04 -7.85 -7.83
CA GLY A 125 -25.83 -8.85 -8.56
C GLY A 125 -25.04 -9.63 -9.61
N ARG A 126 -23.74 -9.42 -9.75
CA ARG A 126 -22.92 -10.10 -10.78
C ARG A 126 -21.98 -11.13 -10.14
N ALA A 127 -21.98 -12.34 -10.68
CA ALA A 127 -21.03 -13.39 -10.30
C ALA A 127 -19.62 -13.15 -10.87
N GLN A 128 -19.46 -12.19 -11.76
CA GLN A 128 -18.16 -11.77 -12.30
C GLN A 128 -18.13 -10.27 -12.57
N GLY A 129 -16.94 -9.68 -12.49
CA GLY A 129 -16.70 -8.28 -12.83
C GLY A 129 -15.28 -8.08 -13.37
N GLU A 130 -15.11 -7.14 -14.29
CA GLU A 130 -13.82 -6.78 -14.85
C GLU A 130 -13.28 -5.52 -14.19
N ILE A 131 -12.01 -5.54 -13.83
CA ILE A 131 -11.26 -4.43 -13.25
C ILE A 131 -10.10 -4.10 -14.20
N TRP A 132 -9.86 -2.81 -14.43
CA TRP A 132 -8.72 -2.29 -15.19
C TRP A 132 -7.87 -1.40 -14.27
N PRO A 133 -6.98 -1.98 -13.46
CA PRO A 133 -6.15 -1.20 -12.56
C PRO A 133 -5.19 -0.30 -13.35
N GLY A 134 -5.03 0.95 -12.91
CA GLY A 134 -4.14 1.92 -13.55
C GLY A 134 -4.68 2.60 -14.81
N LYS A 135 -5.78 2.14 -15.36
CA LYS A 135 -6.46 2.85 -16.43
C LYS A 135 -7.33 3.95 -15.84
N ASN A 136 -7.09 5.19 -16.25
CA ASN A 136 -7.95 6.31 -15.86
C ASN A 136 -9.39 5.98 -16.26
N ALA A 137 -10.28 5.93 -15.27
CA ALA A 137 -11.71 5.81 -15.54
C ALA A 137 -12.13 7.04 -16.35
N GLU A 138 -12.98 6.84 -17.37
CA GLU A 138 -13.69 7.94 -17.98
C GLU A 138 -14.35 8.76 -16.86
N PRO A 139 -14.36 10.10 -16.93
CA PRO A 139 -14.88 10.98 -15.86
C PRO A 139 -16.31 10.63 -15.41
N SER A 140 -17.06 9.92 -16.24
CA SER A 140 -18.45 9.52 -15.99
C SER A 140 -18.60 8.18 -15.27
N THR A 141 -17.52 7.38 -15.13
CA THR A 141 -17.61 6.04 -14.50
C THR A 141 -16.66 5.99 -13.30
N PRO A 142 -17.17 5.92 -12.06
CA PRO A 142 -16.29 5.80 -10.89
C PRO A 142 -15.40 4.57 -11.05
N HIS A 143 -14.09 4.75 -10.96
CA HIS A 143 -13.15 3.64 -10.95
C HIS A 143 -13.53 2.71 -9.79
N PRO A 144 -13.72 1.39 -10.00
CA PRO A 144 -14.19 0.49 -8.95
C PRO A 144 -13.26 0.46 -7.73
N LEU A 145 -12.00 0.81 -7.90
CA LEU A 145 -11.00 0.93 -6.83
C LEU A 145 -10.85 2.36 -6.30
N ALA A 146 -11.53 3.37 -6.89
CA ALA A 146 -11.45 4.75 -6.44
C ALA A 146 -12.06 4.92 -5.06
N PHE A 147 -11.39 5.65 -4.19
CA PHE A 147 -11.85 5.97 -2.85
C PHE A 147 -12.32 7.43 -2.80
N ALA A 148 -13.61 7.64 -2.58
CA ALA A 148 -14.22 8.98 -2.64
C ALA A 148 -14.03 9.81 -1.37
N ASP A 149 -13.67 9.19 -0.24
CA ASP A 149 -13.57 9.88 1.05
C ASP A 149 -12.12 10.29 1.32
N GLY A 150 -11.82 11.53 1.04
CA GLY A 150 -10.55 12.25 1.10
C GLY A 150 -9.70 12.18 2.37
N GLY A 151 -9.62 11.05 3.04
CA GLY A 151 -8.85 10.87 4.27
C GLY A 151 -7.74 9.83 4.20
N PHE A 152 -7.75 8.94 3.21
CA PHE A 152 -6.75 7.90 3.07
C PHE A 152 -5.81 8.21 1.89
N PHE A 153 -4.52 8.12 2.13
CA PHE A 153 -3.55 8.08 1.06
C PHE A 153 -3.60 6.67 0.44
N TYR A 154 -4.41 6.50 -0.59
CA TYR A 154 -4.67 5.20 -1.21
C TYR A 154 -4.42 5.27 -2.71
N HIS A 155 -3.49 4.46 -3.18
CA HIS A 155 -3.22 4.34 -4.61
C HIS A 155 -4.35 3.59 -5.30
N THR A 156 -4.78 4.06 -6.46
CA THR A 156 -5.79 3.41 -7.29
C THR A 156 -5.21 2.77 -8.54
N ASP A 157 -4.00 3.17 -8.91
CA ASP A 157 -3.29 2.75 -10.13
C ASP A 157 -2.27 1.63 -9.89
N CYS A 158 -1.84 1.44 -8.66
CA CYS A 158 -0.94 0.37 -8.25
C CYS A 158 -1.16 0.01 -6.78
N GLY A 159 -0.49 -1.02 -6.31
CA GLY A 159 -0.59 -1.47 -4.93
C GLY A 159 -1.42 -2.73 -4.76
N SER A 160 -1.71 -3.07 -3.53
CA SER A 160 -2.49 -4.26 -3.19
C SER A 160 -3.91 -3.91 -2.78
N PHE A 161 -4.83 -4.72 -3.23
CA PHE A 161 -6.27 -4.58 -3.03
C PHE A 161 -6.84 -5.91 -2.56
N TRP A 162 -7.69 -5.90 -1.53
CA TRP A 162 -8.30 -7.10 -0.99
C TRP A 162 -9.79 -7.09 -1.24
N PHE A 163 -10.34 -8.28 -1.51
CA PHE A 163 -11.75 -8.44 -1.85
C PHE A 163 -12.39 -9.57 -1.06
N GLN A 164 -13.67 -9.38 -0.79
CA GLN A 164 -14.56 -10.37 -0.24
C GLN A 164 -15.85 -10.40 -1.04
N VAL A 165 -16.47 -11.55 -1.14
CA VAL A 165 -17.82 -11.69 -1.72
C VAL A 165 -18.79 -12.23 -0.69
N GLU A 166 -20.01 -11.77 -0.80
CA GLU A 166 -21.18 -12.28 -0.08
C GLU A 166 -22.21 -12.76 -1.10
N VAL A 167 -22.81 -13.89 -0.79
CA VAL A 167 -23.87 -14.49 -1.61
C VAL A 167 -25.07 -14.76 -0.72
N LYS A 168 -26.21 -14.16 -1.06
CA LYS A 168 -27.47 -14.48 -0.40
C LYS A 168 -28.09 -15.69 -1.08
N ARG A 169 -28.34 -16.73 -0.28
CA ARG A 169 -28.88 -18.01 -0.69
C ARG A 169 -29.75 -18.60 0.42
N ASP A 170 -30.95 -19.03 0.11
CA ASP A 170 -31.86 -19.71 1.06
C ASP A 170 -32.02 -18.96 2.40
N GLY A 171 -32.19 -17.63 2.36
CA GLY A 171 -32.41 -16.79 3.54
C GLY A 171 -31.16 -16.57 4.41
N ARG A 172 -29.96 -16.92 3.95
CA ARG A 172 -28.70 -16.71 4.64
C ARG A 172 -27.66 -16.04 3.73
N ILE A 173 -26.63 -15.46 4.32
CA ILE A 173 -25.51 -14.85 3.63
C ILE A 173 -24.29 -15.75 3.78
N LEU A 174 -23.81 -16.28 2.68
CA LEU A 174 -22.55 -17.02 2.59
C LEU A 174 -21.42 -16.06 2.27
N ARG A 175 -20.24 -16.21 2.92
CA ARG A 175 -19.07 -15.33 2.77
C ARG A 175 -17.85 -16.08 2.31
N SER A 176 -17.10 -15.50 1.37
CA SER A 176 -15.71 -15.87 1.15
C SER A 176 -14.83 -15.39 2.30
N PRO A 177 -13.56 -15.84 2.44
CA PRO A 177 -12.62 -15.28 3.39
C PRO A 177 -12.56 -13.74 3.30
N GLY A 178 -12.53 -13.07 4.42
CA GLY A 178 -12.59 -11.61 4.52
C GLY A 178 -11.91 -11.08 5.78
N ILE A 179 -12.24 -9.86 6.16
CA ILE A 179 -11.64 -9.14 7.30
C ILE A 179 -11.76 -9.93 8.62
N GLU A 180 -12.80 -10.71 8.79
CA GLU A 180 -13.03 -11.56 9.96
C GLU A 180 -12.01 -12.70 10.10
N GLU A 181 -11.20 -12.93 9.08
CA GLU A 181 -10.09 -13.88 9.10
C GLU A 181 -8.76 -13.24 9.56
N SER A 182 -8.77 -11.95 9.91
CA SER A 182 -7.62 -11.27 10.47
C SER A 182 -7.42 -11.69 11.93
N GLY A 183 -6.17 -11.93 12.30
CA GLY A 183 -5.78 -12.35 13.64
C GLY A 183 -4.48 -11.71 14.10
N GLU A 184 -3.81 -12.30 15.10
CA GLU A 184 -2.54 -11.81 15.65
C GLU A 184 -1.42 -11.64 14.60
N LYS A 185 -1.44 -12.46 13.56
CA LYS A 185 -0.47 -12.40 12.45
C LYS A 185 -0.90 -11.48 11.32
N GLY A 186 -2.03 -10.80 11.43
CA GLY A 186 -2.59 -9.91 10.42
C GLY A 186 -3.67 -10.53 9.55
N MET A 187 -3.86 -9.98 8.37
CA MET A 187 -4.87 -10.46 7.42
C MET A 187 -4.50 -11.85 6.89
N SER A 188 -5.46 -12.76 6.91
CA SER A 188 -5.25 -14.11 6.39
C SER A 188 -4.90 -14.07 4.89
N PRO A 189 -3.90 -14.84 4.42
CA PRO A 189 -3.58 -14.95 3.00
C PRO A 189 -4.69 -15.65 2.19
N ARG A 190 -5.72 -16.19 2.84
CA ARG A 190 -6.92 -16.72 2.19
C ARG A 190 -7.87 -15.63 1.69
N VAL A 191 -7.76 -14.39 2.21
CA VAL A 191 -8.47 -13.24 1.68
C VAL A 191 -7.93 -12.95 0.29
N PHE A 192 -8.82 -12.91 -0.71
CA PHE A 192 -8.38 -12.69 -2.08
C PHE A 192 -7.69 -11.34 -2.21
N ARG A 193 -6.48 -11.34 -2.77
CA ARG A 193 -5.66 -10.15 -3.01
C ARG A 193 -5.36 -10.01 -4.51
N LEU A 194 -5.51 -8.79 -5.00
CA LEU A 194 -5.02 -8.33 -6.29
C LEU A 194 -3.87 -7.36 -6.04
N SER A 195 -2.66 -7.72 -6.44
CA SER A 195 -1.48 -6.84 -6.39
C SER A 195 -1.13 -6.36 -7.78
N VAL A 196 -1.02 -5.05 -7.93
CA VAL A 196 -0.80 -4.35 -9.20
C VAL A 196 0.55 -3.65 -9.15
N ARG A 197 1.49 -4.04 -10.00
CA ARG A 197 2.79 -3.40 -10.18
C ARG A 197 2.79 -2.47 -11.38
N LYS A 198 3.52 -1.35 -11.29
CA LYS A 198 3.63 -0.40 -12.42
C LYS A 198 4.48 -0.92 -13.58
N ALA A 199 5.47 -1.75 -13.28
CA ALA A 199 6.39 -2.30 -14.28
C ALA A 199 6.97 -3.64 -13.80
N ASP A 200 7.73 -4.29 -14.65
CA ASP A 200 8.59 -5.41 -14.27
C ASP A 200 9.85 -4.90 -13.53
N GLY A 201 10.56 -5.84 -12.90
CA GLY A 201 11.77 -5.55 -12.13
C GLY A 201 11.49 -5.04 -10.71
N PHE A 202 12.56 -4.78 -9.99
CA PHE A 202 12.53 -4.46 -8.55
C PHE A 202 11.60 -3.30 -8.20
N LEU A 203 11.79 -2.13 -8.83
CA LEU A 203 10.98 -0.93 -8.56
C LEU A 203 9.51 -1.13 -8.93
N GLY A 204 9.26 -1.81 -10.05
CA GLY A 204 7.89 -2.13 -10.46
C GLY A 204 7.20 -3.02 -9.44
N ILE A 205 7.85 -4.09 -8.99
CA ILE A 205 7.32 -4.98 -7.94
C ILE A 205 7.13 -4.22 -6.63
N LEU A 206 8.06 -3.33 -6.28
CA LEU A 206 7.97 -2.53 -5.06
C LEU A 206 6.67 -1.69 -5.04
N THR A 207 6.22 -1.14 -6.17
CA THR A 207 4.95 -0.41 -6.23
C THR A 207 3.72 -1.27 -5.91
N SER A 208 3.80 -2.59 -6.04
CA SER A 208 2.70 -3.49 -5.65
C SER A 208 2.46 -3.52 -4.13
N TYR A 209 3.41 -3.04 -3.33
CA TYR A 209 3.28 -2.90 -1.88
C TYR A 209 2.60 -1.59 -1.44
N CYS A 210 2.31 -0.67 -2.34
CA CYS A 210 1.40 0.43 -2.03
C CYS A 210 0.07 -0.13 -1.50
N ASN A 211 -0.58 0.60 -0.59
CA ASN A 211 -1.81 0.18 0.11
C ASN A 211 -1.61 -0.92 1.17
N VAL A 212 -0.41 -1.47 1.31
CA VAL A 212 -0.08 -2.36 2.43
C VAL A 212 0.20 -1.52 3.67
N PRO A 213 -0.37 -1.84 4.84
CA PRO A 213 -0.13 -1.07 6.07
C PRO A 213 1.35 -1.00 6.43
N GLY A 214 1.80 0.17 6.87
CA GLY A 214 3.10 0.33 7.51
C GLY A 214 3.09 -0.34 8.88
N LEU A 215 4.06 -1.23 9.16
CA LEU A 215 4.08 -2.06 10.36
C LEU A 215 5.50 -2.22 10.88
N PHE A 216 5.86 -1.46 11.94
CA PHE A 216 7.17 -1.57 12.56
C PHE A 216 7.40 -2.97 13.15
N GLY A 217 8.55 -3.57 12.83
CA GLY A 217 8.91 -4.92 13.26
C GLY A 217 8.03 -5.99 12.60
N CYS A 218 7.64 -5.79 11.34
CA CYS A 218 7.02 -6.86 10.58
C CYS A 218 8.04 -7.99 10.38
N VAL A 219 7.52 -9.20 10.27
CA VAL A 219 8.35 -10.38 10.04
C VAL A 219 8.34 -10.75 8.55
N PRO A 220 9.35 -11.51 8.06
CA PRO A 220 9.50 -11.86 6.65
C PRO A 220 8.23 -12.42 6.00
N TRP A 221 7.49 -13.25 6.75
CA TRP A 221 6.23 -13.80 6.27
C TRP A 221 5.17 -12.71 6.03
N GLN A 222 5.07 -11.71 6.93
CA GLN A 222 4.09 -10.61 6.79
C GLN A 222 4.39 -9.75 5.56
N SER A 223 5.64 -9.34 5.38
CA SER A 223 6.08 -8.56 4.22
C SER A 223 5.89 -9.35 2.93
N TYR A 224 6.33 -10.61 2.90
CA TYR A 224 6.22 -11.44 1.71
C TYR A 224 4.76 -11.69 1.29
N HIS A 225 3.84 -11.75 2.25
CA HIS A 225 2.40 -11.96 2.00
C HIS A 225 1.57 -10.67 1.99
N TYR A 226 2.20 -9.48 1.96
CA TYR A 226 1.50 -8.18 1.89
C TYR A 226 0.60 -7.90 3.11
N VAL A 227 0.94 -8.43 4.27
CA VAL A 227 0.17 -8.22 5.50
C VAL A 227 0.53 -6.89 6.15
N GLY A 228 1.81 -6.56 6.16
CA GLY A 228 2.36 -5.32 6.67
C GLY A 228 3.83 -5.20 6.29
N VAL A 229 4.35 -3.98 6.20
CA VAL A 229 5.71 -3.71 5.75
C VAL A 229 6.37 -2.62 6.58
N ASP A 230 7.68 -2.75 6.80
CA ASP A 230 8.54 -1.65 7.23
C ASP A 230 9.55 -1.27 6.13
N CYS A 231 10.45 -0.34 6.45
CA CYS A 231 11.36 0.21 5.46
C CYS A 231 12.36 -0.81 4.90
N ALA A 232 12.86 -1.73 5.72
CA ALA A 232 13.84 -2.73 5.30
C ALA A 232 13.16 -3.93 4.63
N ASP A 233 12.13 -4.46 5.29
CA ASP A 233 11.48 -5.69 4.84
C ASP A 233 10.74 -5.53 3.51
N VAL A 234 10.15 -4.36 3.24
CA VAL A 234 9.50 -4.14 1.94
C VAL A 234 10.48 -4.21 0.78
N LEU A 235 11.69 -3.66 0.96
CA LEU A 235 12.73 -3.70 -0.07
C LEU A 235 13.21 -5.13 -0.31
N MET A 236 13.42 -5.88 0.79
CA MET A 236 13.86 -7.27 0.72
C MET A 236 12.78 -8.18 0.15
N ALA A 237 11.52 -7.97 0.51
CA ALA A 237 10.40 -8.73 -0.05
C ALA A 237 10.26 -8.47 -1.56
N ALA A 238 10.37 -7.22 -2.00
CA ALA A 238 10.34 -6.88 -3.42
C ALA A 238 11.53 -7.49 -4.19
N ALA A 239 12.75 -7.42 -3.62
CA ALA A 239 13.94 -8.02 -4.21
C ALA A 239 13.83 -9.56 -4.33
N CYS A 240 13.34 -10.23 -3.29
CA CYS A 240 13.10 -11.66 -3.31
C CYS A 240 12.05 -12.06 -4.35
N ARG A 241 10.95 -11.32 -4.46
CA ARG A 241 9.93 -11.55 -5.49
C ARG A 241 10.48 -11.33 -6.91
N CYS A 242 11.31 -10.31 -7.10
CA CYS A 242 11.96 -10.06 -8.39
C CYS A 242 12.83 -11.25 -8.83
N LYS A 243 13.48 -11.92 -7.87
CA LYS A 243 14.31 -13.11 -8.08
C LYS A 243 13.51 -14.43 -8.06
N GLY A 244 12.21 -14.38 -7.81
CA GLY A 244 11.35 -15.58 -7.70
C GLY A 244 11.67 -16.46 -6.49
N VAL A 245 12.22 -15.90 -5.42
CA VAL A 245 12.56 -16.61 -4.17
C VAL A 245 11.74 -16.09 -2.99
N GLU A 246 11.54 -16.93 -1.99
CA GLU A 246 10.83 -16.55 -0.77
C GLU A 246 11.74 -15.75 0.17
N LEU A 247 11.19 -14.71 0.83
CA LEU A 247 11.86 -13.99 1.90
C LEU A 247 11.84 -14.83 3.19
N LYS A 248 13.00 -15.34 3.61
CA LYS A 248 13.12 -16.22 4.79
C LYS A 248 13.82 -15.55 5.97
N ARG A 249 14.61 -14.53 5.71
CA ARG A 249 15.41 -13.86 6.73
C ARG A 249 14.79 -12.53 7.06
N ASP A 250 14.72 -12.23 8.33
CA ASP A 250 14.40 -10.92 8.86
C ASP A 250 15.59 -9.96 8.64
N TRP A 251 15.32 -8.77 8.10
CA TRP A 251 16.32 -7.79 7.73
C TRP A 251 16.08 -6.47 8.44
N ASN A 252 17.14 -5.90 8.98
CA ASN A 252 17.14 -4.50 9.40
C ASN A 252 18.06 -3.67 8.50
N VAL A 253 17.95 -2.35 8.62
CA VAL A 253 18.70 -1.42 7.76
C VAL A 253 20.20 -1.62 7.89
N ALA A 254 20.73 -1.80 9.11
CA ALA A 254 22.16 -1.99 9.33
C ALA A 254 22.68 -3.24 8.62
N MET A 255 21.94 -4.35 8.67
CA MET A 255 22.31 -5.58 7.97
C MET A 255 22.38 -5.38 6.45
N ILE A 256 21.47 -4.61 5.86
CA ILE A 256 21.50 -4.31 4.43
C ILE A 256 22.74 -3.48 4.11
N VAL A 257 23.03 -2.43 4.91
CA VAL A 257 24.21 -1.57 4.74
C VAL A 257 25.52 -2.37 4.85
N ASP A 258 25.58 -3.33 5.76
CA ASP A 258 26.80 -4.13 6.00
C ASP A 258 27.04 -5.19 4.92
N GLN A 259 25.97 -5.74 4.33
CA GLN A 259 26.10 -6.90 3.45
C GLN A 259 26.05 -6.58 1.96
N TRP A 260 25.59 -5.37 1.59
CA TRP A 260 25.42 -5.02 0.19
C TRP A 260 26.47 -4.02 -0.29
N PRO A 261 26.85 -4.05 -1.59
CA PRO A 261 27.90 -3.17 -2.13
C PRO A 261 27.50 -1.69 -2.02
N LYS A 262 28.35 -0.91 -1.37
CA LYS A 262 28.17 0.54 -1.26
C LYS A 262 28.62 1.23 -2.55
N ALA A 263 27.82 2.18 -3.03
CA ALA A 263 28.17 3.06 -4.14
C ALA A 263 28.78 4.37 -3.66
N ALA A 264 28.23 4.94 -2.56
CA ALA A 264 28.65 6.22 -2.02
C ALA A 264 28.28 6.35 -0.54
N GLU A 265 29.03 7.20 0.18
CA GLU A 265 28.71 7.68 1.52
C GLU A 265 28.84 9.21 1.53
N LEU A 266 27.87 9.93 2.09
CA LEU A 266 27.84 11.40 2.13
C LEU A 266 26.84 11.90 3.18
N GLU A 267 26.86 13.21 3.44
CA GLU A 267 25.86 13.86 4.30
C GLU A 267 24.75 14.49 3.48
N LEU A 268 23.54 14.43 4.00
CA LEU A 268 22.37 15.18 3.53
C LEU A 268 21.88 16.05 4.68
N ALA A 269 21.84 17.36 4.49
CA ALA A 269 21.35 18.31 5.47
C ALA A 269 20.53 19.41 4.81
N ALA A 270 19.29 19.62 5.27
CA ALA A 270 18.37 20.59 4.74
C ALA A 270 18.24 20.52 3.19
N GLY A 271 18.14 19.32 2.66
CA GLY A 271 18.01 19.06 1.22
C GLY A 271 19.29 19.26 0.40
N LYS A 272 20.46 19.42 1.05
CA LYS A 272 21.75 19.58 0.36
C LYS A 272 22.67 18.41 0.62
N PHE A 273 23.11 17.76 -0.45
CA PHE A 273 24.11 16.72 -0.41
C PHE A 273 25.52 17.29 -0.27
N SER A 274 26.37 16.71 0.58
CA SER A 274 27.75 17.16 0.81
C SER A 274 28.67 16.95 -0.39
N ARG A 275 28.27 16.17 -1.36
CA ARG A 275 28.94 15.98 -2.64
C ARG A 275 27.97 15.64 -3.76
N GLU A 276 28.35 15.93 -4.99
CA GLU A 276 27.59 15.61 -6.19
C GLU A 276 27.68 14.10 -6.51
N LEU A 277 26.54 13.48 -6.82
CA LEU A 277 26.44 12.14 -7.38
C LEU A 277 25.68 12.23 -8.71
N LYS A 278 26.21 11.60 -9.77
CA LYS A 278 25.63 11.65 -11.12
C LYS A 278 24.74 10.44 -11.39
N TRP A 279 23.55 10.70 -11.86
CA TRP A 279 22.67 9.66 -12.37
C TRP A 279 23.33 8.90 -13.54
N GLY A 280 23.11 7.60 -13.59
CA GLY A 280 23.67 6.71 -14.60
C GLY A 280 25.13 6.28 -14.34
N ARG A 281 25.92 7.12 -13.63
CA ARG A 281 27.30 6.81 -13.28
C ARG A 281 27.46 6.32 -11.84
N ASP A 282 27.05 7.16 -10.89
CA ASP A 282 27.26 6.93 -9.44
C ASP A 282 26.01 6.28 -8.81
N VAL A 283 24.84 6.64 -9.30
CA VAL A 283 23.54 6.14 -8.85
C VAL A 283 22.64 5.78 -10.02
N LYS A 284 21.70 4.88 -9.78
CA LYS A 284 20.69 4.41 -10.75
C LYS A 284 19.33 4.25 -10.05
N PRO A 285 18.22 4.26 -10.79
CA PRO A 285 16.95 3.81 -10.25
C PRO A 285 17.08 2.41 -9.65
N GLY A 286 16.52 2.21 -8.46
CA GLY A 286 16.63 0.96 -7.70
C GLY A 286 17.82 0.88 -6.74
N CYS A 287 18.81 1.80 -6.79
CA CYS A 287 19.80 1.93 -5.72
C CYS A 287 19.07 2.23 -4.41
N LEU A 288 19.52 1.61 -3.30
CA LEU A 288 18.96 1.87 -1.98
C LEU A 288 19.70 3.03 -1.34
N VAL A 289 19.00 3.82 -0.54
CA VAL A 289 19.57 4.89 0.29
C VAL A 289 19.19 4.64 1.72
N ALA A 290 20.17 4.40 2.57
CA ALA A 290 20.00 4.27 4.01
C ALA A 290 20.50 5.51 4.72
N VAL A 291 19.81 5.94 5.79
CA VAL A 291 20.19 7.09 6.60
C VAL A 291 20.44 6.70 8.05
N ARG A 292 21.51 7.29 8.60
CA ARG A 292 21.79 7.36 10.02
C ARG A 292 21.57 8.79 10.48
N TYR A 293 20.55 8.99 11.29
CA TYR A 293 20.20 10.32 11.80
C TYR A 293 21.27 10.88 12.76
N ALA A 294 21.30 12.19 12.90
CA ALA A 294 22.22 12.86 13.82
C ALA A 294 22.06 12.31 15.25
N GLY A 295 23.21 11.95 15.87
CA GLY A 295 23.23 11.33 17.20
C GLY A 295 22.89 9.84 17.24
N GLY A 296 22.50 9.23 16.13
CA GLY A 296 22.28 7.79 16.04
C GLY A 296 23.57 7.00 15.83
N ASN A 297 23.61 5.78 16.38
CA ASN A 297 24.77 4.88 16.26
C ASN A 297 24.65 3.89 15.09
N THR A 298 23.48 3.77 14.48
CA THR A 298 23.19 2.81 13.42
C THR A 298 22.31 3.46 12.35
N TYR A 299 22.20 2.83 11.18
CA TYR A 299 21.26 3.23 10.13
C TYR A 299 19.84 2.85 10.54
N GLN A 300 18.91 3.80 10.43
CA GLN A 300 17.58 3.69 11.00
C GLN A 300 16.46 3.70 9.97
N HIS A 301 16.73 4.24 8.77
CA HIS A 301 15.74 4.28 7.71
C HIS A 301 16.38 4.01 6.36
N ILE A 302 15.57 3.48 5.40
CA ILE A 302 16.03 3.09 4.07
C ILE A 302 14.89 3.21 3.05
N GLY A 303 15.23 3.55 1.83
CA GLY A 303 14.33 3.58 0.68
C GLY A 303 15.06 3.21 -0.61
N ALA A 304 14.37 3.22 -1.74
CA ALA A 304 14.93 2.97 -3.06
C ALA A 304 14.74 4.19 -3.97
N LEU A 305 15.81 4.61 -4.66
CA LEU A 305 15.78 5.69 -5.64
C LEU A 305 14.82 5.33 -6.79
N MET A 306 13.93 6.25 -7.12
CA MET A 306 12.98 6.07 -8.23
C MET A 306 13.52 6.63 -9.56
N GLY A 307 14.17 7.80 -9.52
CA GLY A 307 14.72 8.42 -10.71
C GLY A 307 15.08 9.89 -10.54
N ASP A 308 15.72 10.42 -11.56
CA ASP A 308 16.03 11.84 -11.74
C ASP A 308 14.75 12.58 -12.14
N THR A 309 14.13 13.25 -11.19
CA THR A 309 12.79 13.85 -11.37
C THR A 309 12.82 15.12 -12.19
N ASN A 310 13.89 15.91 -12.03
CA ASN A 310 14.04 17.18 -12.74
C ASN A 310 14.92 17.07 -14.01
N GLY A 311 15.48 15.90 -14.30
CA GLY A 311 16.27 15.61 -15.50
C GLY A 311 17.63 16.33 -15.56
N ASN A 312 18.17 16.76 -14.41
CA ASN A 312 19.42 17.50 -14.36
C ASN A 312 20.69 16.62 -14.36
N GLY A 313 20.53 15.30 -14.24
CA GLY A 313 21.61 14.32 -14.21
C GLY A 313 22.37 14.23 -12.89
N ILE A 314 21.92 14.91 -11.84
CA ILE A 314 22.56 14.96 -10.52
C ILE A 314 21.54 14.54 -9.47
N LEU A 315 21.94 13.66 -8.54
CA LEU A 315 21.09 13.31 -7.40
C LEU A 315 20.93 14.53 -6.48
N ASP A 316 19.71 15.03 -6.34
CA ASP A 316 19.40 16.20 -5.53
C ASP A 316 18.10 16.04 -4.71
N ALA A 317 17.73 17.10 -3.98
CA ALA A 317 16.59 17.09 -3.07
C ALA A 317 15.22 16.94 -3.77
N ALA A 318 15.14 17.23 -5.06
CA ALA A 318 13.91 17.09 -5.86
C ALA A 318 13.71 15.67 -6.40
N ASP A 319 14.74 14.83 -6.32
CA ASP A 319 14.65 13.46 -6.78
C ASP A 319 13.79 12.59 -5.87
N THR A 320 13.18 11.59 -6.45
CA THR A 320 12.21 10.77 -5.76
C THR A 320 12.79 9.46 -5.22
N ILE A 321 12.29 9.12 -4.05
CA ILE A 321 12.60 7.89 -3.32
C ILE A 321 11.31 7.21 -2.88
N ILE A 322 11.24 5.89 -2.98
CA ILE A 322 10.12 5.09 -2.48
C ILE A 322 10.55 4.42 -1.17
N HIS A 323 9.76 4.62 -0.12
CA HIS A 323 10.08 4.10 1.21
C HIS A 323 8.82 3.87 2.06
N ALA A 324 8.89 3.03 3.09
CA ALA A 324 7.87 2.83 4.10
C ALA A 324 8.33 3.37 5.45
N GLY A 325 7.44 4.02 6.19
CA GLY A 325 7.70 4.66 7.49
C GLY A 325 7.98 6.17 7.35
N PRO A 326 7.39 6.99 8.24
CA PRO A 326 6.46 6.65 9.33
C PRO A 326 5.02 6.33 8.88
N GLU A 327 4.80 6.12 7.61
CA GLU A 327 3.51 5.78 6.98
C GLU A 327 3.68 4.51 6.14
N ALA A 328 2.61 4.08 5.47
CA ALA A 328 2.68 3.04 4.46
C ALA A 328 3.64 3.41 3.32
N LEU A 329 4.00 2.44 2.49
CA LEU A 329 4.90 2.66 1.36
C LEU A 329 4.42 3.79 0.46
N ARG A 330 5.28 4.76 0.21
CA ARG A 330 5.02 5.95 -0.60
C ARG A 330 6.24 6.39 -1.38
N VAL A 331 6.00 7.20 -2.39
CA VAL A 331 7.04 7.97 -3.09
C VAL A 331 7.09 9.37 -2.51
N SER A 332 8.25 9.86 -2.17
CA SER A 332 8.50 11.24 -1.75
C SER A 332 9.77 11.78 -2.42
N ASP A 333 9.96 13.09 -2.39
CA ASP A 333 11.26 13.68 -2.66
C ASP A 333 12.16 13.64 -1.40
N PHE A 334 13.46 13.89 -1.55
CA PHE A 334 14.37 13.95 -0.40
C PHE A 334 14.10 15.15 0.50
N ALA A 335 13.54 16.24 -0.03
CA ALA A 335 13.22 17.44 0.75
C ALA A 335 12.08 17.19 1.73
N SER A 336 11.13 16.34 1.38
CA SER A 336 10.00 15.92 2.22
C SER A 336 10.23 14.59 2.93
N GLY A 337 11.24 13.83 2.50
CA GLY A 337 11.59 12.53 3.06
C GLY A 337 12.42 12.65 4.33
N SER A 338 12.36 11.66 5.19
CA SER A 338 13.12 11.60 6.44
C SER A 338 14.53 11.04 6.20
N PHE A 339 15.34 11.71 5.36
CA PHE A 339 16.68 11.25 4.99
C PHE A 339 17.81 12.21 5.38
N ASP A 340 17.52 13.28 6.15
CA ASP A 340 18.57 14.17 6.66
C ASP A 340 19.49 13.43 7.64
N GLY A 341 20.80 13.43 7.36
CA GLY A 341 21.80 12.74 8.15
C GLY A 341 22.94 12.16 7.31
N HIS A 342 23.70 11.26 7.91
CA HIS A 342 24.70 10.47 7.17
C HIS A 342 24.00 9.40 6.33
N ILE A 343 24.14 9.49 5.03
CA ILE A 343 23.53 8.54 4.10
C ILE A 343 24.57 7.64 3.42
N VAL A 344 24.15 6.43 3.13
CA VAL A 344 24.89 5.51 2.28
C VAL A 344 24.01 5.10 1.11
N VAL A 345 24.55 5.19 -0.10
CA VAL A 345 23.92 4.66 -1.31
C VAL A 345 24.46 3.25 -1.56
N ILE A 346 23.54 2.32 -1.78
CA ILE A 346 23.80 0.89 -1.89
C ILE A 346 23.35 0.43 -3.27
N ARG A 347 24.17 -0.39 -3.94
CA ARG A 347 23.79 -1.00 -5.21
C ARG A 347 22.86 -2.16 -4.97
N ASN A 348 21.74 -2.16 -5.66
CA ASN A 348 20.79 -3.27 -5.71
C ASN A 348 20.99 -3.96 -7.05
N GLU A 349 21.92 -4.93 -7.12
CA GLU A 349 22.25 -5.71 -8.32
C GLU A 349 21.54 -7.07 -8.34
#